data_a4b6c352561fbe11a338c52e6ce08397
#
_entry.id   a4b6c352561fbe11a338c52e6ce08397
#
_cell.length_a   1.000
_cell.length_b   1.000
_cell.length_c   1.000
_cell.angle_alpha   90.00
_cell.angle_beta   90.00
_cell.angle_gamma   90.00
#
_symmetry.space_group_name_H-M   'P 1'
#
loop_
_entity.id
_entity.type
_entity.pdbx_description
1 polymer ?
#
loop_
_entity_poly.entity_id
_entity_poly.type
_entity_poly.pdbx_seq_one_letter_code
_entity_poly.pdbx_strand_id
1 'polypeptide(L)'
;MEYFGKLLQVLDRLCPISGVFEKALKPLIIQKEVGTVKNMLREGEVQQQIWFVVSGLVREISSSADTVSGRTSWFWYAGDFVFAHPGFFAGLPSLVEIEAYPGTVLLELSRLDLALLIQNFQEGSVLIETLRYRNQAARSAHTSDLVNLKHAEMVRRYYHEHKVVFLTARAKDIASFLGIKDNGIHRFLRGL
;
A
#
# COMPACT_ATOMS: atom_id res chain seq x y z
N MET A 1 13.96 -18.38 1.51
CA MET A 1 13.34 -17.04 1.54
C MET A 1 12.15 -17.12 2.52
N GLU A 2 12.33 -16.58 3.71
CA GLU A 2 11.43 -16.78 4.87
C GLU A 2 10.00 -16.31 4.64
N TYR A 3 9.83 -15.20 3.93
CA TYR A 3 8.51 -14.56 3.77
C TYR A 3 7.78 -14.88 2.47
N PHE A 4 8.37 -15.67 1.58
CA PHE A 4 7.75 -16.02 0.30
C PHE A 4 6.43 -16.80 0.48
N GLY A 5 6.35 -17.65 1.50
CA GLY A 5 5.11 -18.35 1.84
C GLY A 5 3.94 -17.43 2.20
N LYS A 6 4.20 -16.28 2.85
CA LYS A 6 3.16 -15.28 3.12
C LYS A 6 2.64 -14.64 1.84
N LEU A 7 3.54 -14.33 0.90
CA LEU A 7 3.16 -13.81 -0.42
C LEU A 7 2.27 -14.81 -1.16
N LEU A 8 2.68 -16.09 -1.21
CA LEU A 8 1.88 -17.14 -1.89
C LEU A 8 0.49 -17.28 -1.29
N GLN A 9 0.36 -17.29 0.04
CA GLN A 9 -0.94 -17.36 0.71
C GLN A 9 -1.88 -16.22 0.31
N VAL A 10 -1.33 -15.01 0.12
CA VAL A 10 -2.12 -13.85 -0.31
C VAL A 10 -2.47 -13.97 -1.79
N LEU A 11 -1.52 -14.34 -2.63
CA LEU A 11 -1.76 -14.53 -4.07
C LEU A 11 -2.82 -15.61 -4.32
N ASP A 12 -2.74 -16.74 -3.63
CA ASP A 12 -3.69 -17.87 -3.78
C ASP A 12 -5.13 -17.50 -3.40
N ARG A 13 -5.29 -16.57 -2.44
CA ARG A 13 -6.61 -15.99 -2.12
C ARG A 13 -7.16 -15.03 -3.18
N LEU A 14 -6.30 -14.49 -4.01
CA LEU A 14 -6.68 -13.61 -5.11
C LEU A 14 -7.03 -14.40 -6.37
N CYS A 15 -6.24 -15.43 -6.66
CA CYS A 15 -6.37 -16.33 -7.78
C CYS A 15 -5.61 -17.62 -7.44
N PRO A 16 -6.17 -18.82 -7.71
CA PRO A 16 -5.45 -20.07 -7.52
C PRO A 16 -4.11 -20.06 -8.28
N ILE A 17 -3.02 -20.39 -7.57
CA ILE A 17 -1.65 -20.34 -8.08
C ILE A 17 -1.17 -21.73 -8.45
N SER A 18 -0.75 -21.91 -9.71
CA SER A 18 -0.11 -23.16 -10.16
C SER A 18 1.33 -23.27 -9.62
N GLY A 19 1.77 -24.53 -9.41
CA GLY A 19 3.16 -24.77 -8.99
C GLY A 19 4.20 -24.34 -10.04
N VAL A 20 3.81 -24.18 -11.31
CA VAL A 20 4.68 -23.65 -12.37
C VAL A 20 4.83 -22.15 -12.22
N PHE A 21 3.74 -21.43 -11.97
CA PHE A 21 3.78 -20.00 -11.68
C PHE A 21 4.60 -19.71 -10.41
N GLU A 22 4.40 -20.47 -9.31
CA GLU A 22 5.18 -20.35 -8.09
C GLU A 22 6.67 -20.48 -8.35
N LYS A 23 7.09 -21.53 -9.10
CA LYS A 23 8.50 -21.78 -9.47
C LYS A 23 9.09 -20.64 -10.30
N ALA A 24 8.31 -20.04 -11.19
CA ALA A 24 8.73 -18.90 -12.00
C ALA A 24 8.84 -17.61 -11.18
N LEU A 25 7.91 -17.37 -10.25
CA LEU A 25 7.87 -16.17 -9.41
C LEU A 25 8.99 -16.14 -8.37
N LYS A 26 9.27 -17.28 -7.71
CA LYS A 26 10.15 -17.35 -6.56
C LYS A 26 11.55 -16.74 -6.75
N PRO A 27 12.29 -17.00 -7.84
CA PRO A 27 13.63 -16.44 -8.07
C PRO A 27 13.62 -14.93 -8.37
N LEU A 28 12.47 -14.35 -8.74
CA LEU A 28 12.33 -12.94 -9.11
C LEU A 28 12.07 -12.03 -7.91
N ILE A 29 11.74 -12.61 -6.76
CA ILE A 29 11.39 -11.87 -5.55
C ILE A 29 12.64 -11.50 -4.75
N ILE A 30 12.76 -10.21 -4.42
CA ILE A 30 13.86 -9.67 -3.60
C ILE A 30 13.28 -9.19 -2.27
N GLN A 31 13.87 -9.63 -1.15
CA GLN A 31 13.50 -9.13 0.19
C GLN A 31 14.24 -7.83 0.49
N LYS A 32 13.53 -6.86 1.04
CA LYS A 32 14.05 -5.58 1.52
C LYS A 32 13.58 -5.30 2.94
N GLU A 33 14.47 -4.72 3.75
CA GLU A 33 14.15 -4.24 5.09
C GLU A 33 14.43 -2.75 5.17
N VAL A 34 13.53 -2.03 5.80
CA VAL A 34 13.57 -0.56 5.91
C VAL A 34 13.96 -0.19 7.34
N GLY A 35 15.21 0.18 7.56
CA GLY A 35 15.74 0.55 8.88
C GLY A 35 15.34 1.95 9.34
N THR A 36 15.19 2.88 8.39
CA THR A 36 14.78 4.27 8.63
C THR A 36 13.66 4.65 7.68
N VAL A 37 12.97 5.75 7.93
CA VAL A 37 11.97 6.29 6.97
C VAL A 37 12.61 6.39 5.58
N LYS A 38 12.02 5.73 4.60
CA LYS A 38 12.55 5.65 3.23
C LYS A 38 11.53 6.09 2.21
N ASN A 39 11.88 7.12 1.44
CA ASN A 39 11.16 7.44 0.21
C ASN A 39 11.46 6.36 -0.83
N MET A 40 10.43 5.65 -1.27
CA MET A 40 10.51 4.52 -2.21
C MET A 40 10.18 4.95 -3.64
N LEU A 41 9.37 6.00 -3.79
CA LEU A 41 8.97 6.58 -5.07
C LEU A 41 8.69 8.06 -4.87
N ARG A 42 9.22 8.90 -5.72
CA ARG A 42 8.91 10.34 -5.75
C ARG A 42 7.86 10.65 -6.80
N GLU A 43 7.10 11.70 -6.57
CA GLU A 43 6.22 12.27 -7.60
C GLU A 43 7.03 12.59 -8.88
N GLY A 44 6.47 12.27 -10.04
CA GLY A 44 7.14 12.42 -11.34
C GLY A 44 8.03 11.25 -11.74
N GLU A 45 8.42 10.36 -10.83
CA GLU A 45 9.20 9.16 -11.17
C GLU A 45 8.30 8.05 -11.73
N VAL A 46 8.83 7.23 -12.63
CA VAL A 46 8.17 6.01 -13.10
C VAL A 46 8.53 4.87 -12.16
N GLN A 47 7.55 4.32 -11.47
CA GLN A 47 7.74 3.21 -10.56
C GLN A 47 8.23 1.96 -11.30
N GLN A 48 9.37 1.41 -10.86
CA GLN A 48 10.02 0.25 -11.48
C GLN A 48 9.77 -1.06 -10.75
N GLN A 49 9.23 -1.05 -9.54
CA GLN A 49 8.96 -2.22 -8.72
C GLN A 49 7.56 -2.15 -8.12
N ILE A 50 6.92 -3.32 -7.99
CA ILE A 50 5.79 -3.50 -7.09
C ILE A 50 6.31 -4.12 -5.79
N TRP A 51 5.76 -3.69 -4.65
CA TRP A 51 6.16 -4.21 -3.36
C TRP A 51 5.00 -4.89 -2.65
N PHE A 52 5.27 -6.03 -2.04
CA PHE A 52 4.35 -6.70 -1.12
C PHE A 52 4.80 -6.41 0.31
N VAL A 53 3.90 -5.91 1.16
CA VAL A 53 4.20 -5.62 2.57
C VAL A 53 4.10 -6.90 3.38
N VAL A 54 5.23 -7.40 3.86
CA VAL A 54 5.29 -8.58 4.75
C VAL A 54 4.92 -8.19 6.18
N SER A 55 5.45 -7.05 6.64
CA SER A 55 5.19 -6.45 7.95
C SER A 55 5.51 -4.95 7.92
N GLY A 56 4.98 -4.19 8.85
CA GLY A 56 5.21 -2.76 8.93
C GLY A 56 4.16 -1.94 8.19
N LEU A 57 4.55 -0.77 7.71
CA LEU A 57 3.64 0.23 7.18
C LEU A 57 4.29 1.04 6.05
N VAL A 58 3.53 1.26 4.99
CA VAL A 58 3.88 2.16 3.88
C VAL A 58 2.77 3.18 3.72
N ARG A 59 3.10 4.41 3.35
CA ARG A 59 2.11 5.45 3.05
C ARG A 59 2.28 6.04 1.67
N GLU A 60 1.19 6.51 1.13
CA GLU A 60 1.11 7.35 -0.06
C GLU A 60 0.95 8.80 0.37
N ILE A 61 1.67 9.68 -0.30
CA ILE A 61 1.62 11.13 -0.07
C ILE A 61 1.23 11.77 -1.40
N SER A 62 0.11 12.48 -1.40
CA SER A 62 -0.31 13.31 -2.53
C SER A 62 0.09 14.75 -2.29
N SER A 63 0.56 15.42 -3.32
CA SER A 63 0.80 16.87 -3.30
C SER A 63 -0.52 17.60 -3.04
N SER A 64 -0.46 18.63 -2.21
CA SER A 64 -1.58 19.52 -1.93
C SER A 64 -1.08 20.96 -2.04
N ALA A 65 -1.85 21.79 -2.72
CA ALA A 65 -1.56 23.22 -2.83
C ALA A 65 -1.51 23.92 -1.45
N ASP A 66 -2.19 23.34 -0.46
CA ASP A 66 -2.36 23.94 0.88
C ASP A 66 -1.29 23.48 1.89
N THR A 67 -0.46 22.49 1.57
CA THR A 67 0.54 21.95 2.50
C THR A 67 1.86 21.64 1.82
N VAL A 68 2.94 22.24 2.30
CA VAL A 68 4.32 21.98 1.83
C VAL A 68 4.76 20.53 2.06
N SER A 69 4.17 19.83 3.04
CA SER A 69 4.55 18.47 3.41
C SER A 69 3.71 17.37 2.74
N GLY A 70 2.83 17.74 1.80
CA GLY A 70 1.90 16.79 1.19
C GLY A 70 0.85 16.23 2.16
N ARG A 71 -0.12 15.52 1.63
CA ARG A 71 -1.21 14.88 2.38
C ARG A 71 -1.07 13.35 2.29
N THR A 72 -1.15 12.63 3.42
CA THR A 72 -1.28 11.17 3.39
C THR A 72 -2.62 10.81 2.78
N SER A 73 -2.59 10.15 1.63
CA SER A 73 -3.76 9.76 0.84
C SER A 73 -4.10 8.29 0.99
N TRP A 74 -3.11 7.45 1.36
CA TRP A 74 -3.30 6.03 1.56
C TRP A 74 -2.29 5.45 2.54
N PHE A 75 -2.66 4.31 3.17
CA PHE A 75 -1.76 3.43 3.89
C PHE A 75 -1.84 2.01 3.35
N TRP A 76 -0.68 1.34 3.27
CA TRP A 76 -0.54 -0.09 3.01
C TRP A 76 0.12 -0.75 4.22
N TYR A 77 -0.39 -1.90 4.61
CA TYR A 77 0.07 -2.70 5.75
C TYR A 77 0.25 -4.17 5.34
N ALA A 78 0.60 -5.03 6.30
CA ALA A 78 0.90 -6.43 6.01
C ALA A 78 -0.20 -7.12 5.18
N GLY A 79 0.20 -7.71 4.06
CA GLY A 79 -0.67 -8.37 3.08
C GLY A 79 -1.02 -7.52 1.88
N ASP A 80 -0.70 -6.22 1.87
CA ASP A 80 -1.01 -5.33 0.76
C ASP A 80 0.10 -5.31 -0.30
N PHE A 81 -0.31 -4.97 -1.53
CA PHE A 81 0.58 -4.65 -2.64
C PHE A 81 0.66 -3.14 -2.84
N VAL A 82 1.88 -2.61 -2.83
CA VAL A 82 2.19 -1.19 -2.95
C VAL A 82 2.50 -0.84 -4.39
N PHE A 83 1.66 -0.01 -4.98
CA PHE A 83 1.87 0.55 -6.31
C PHE A 83 1.16 1.89 -6.47
N ALA A 84 1.78 2.81 -7.20
CA ALA A 84 1.19 4.10 -7.53
C ALA A 84 0.03 3.91 -8.53
N HIS A 85 -1.15 4.39 -8.18
CA HIS A 85 -2.33 4.36 -9.04
C HIS A 85 -2.61 5.78 -9.57
N PRO A 86 -2.85 5.94 -10.88
CA PRO A 86 -2.96 4.94 -11.96
C PRO A 86 -1.63 4.58 -12.65
N GLY A 87 -0.49 5.19 -12.28
CA GLY A 87 0.73 5.21 -13.07
C GLY A 87 1.46 3.87 -13.25
N PHE A 88 1.53 3.00 -12.22
CA PHE A 88 2.43 1.84 -12.24
C PHE A 88 2.21 0.89 -13.43
N PHE A 89 1.00 0.39 -13.61
CA PHE A 89 0.70 -0.58 -14.68
C PHE A 89 0.75 0.04 -16.09
N ALA A 90 0.54 1.33 -16.20
CA ALA A 90 0.66 2.07 -17.47
C ALA A 90 2.10 2.50 -17.78
N GLY A 91 3.04 2.37 -16.83
CA GLY A 91 4.41 2.86 -16.96
C GLY A 91 4.51 4.38 -17.04
N LEU A 92 3.55 5.10 -16.44
CA LEU A 92 3.49 6.55 -16.41
C LEU A 92 4.15 7.11 -15.15
N PRO A 93 4.61 8.36 -15.17
CA PRO A 93 5.09 9.05 -13.99
C PRO A 93 4.06 9.04 -12.85
N SER A 94 4.53 8.84 -11.64
CA SER A 94 3.69 8.83 -10.44
C SER A 94 3.18 10.24 -10.13
N LEU A 95 1.91 10.32 -9.74
CA LEU A 95 1.28 11.54 -9.22
C LEU A 95 1.39 11.65 -7.69
N VAL A 96 2.08 10.70 -7.06
CA VAL A 96 2.20 10.59 -5.61
C VAL A 96 3.61 10.18 -5.22
N GLU A 97 3.98 10.46 -3.96
CA GLU A 97 5.16 9.87 -3.33
C GLU A 97 4.76 8.63 -2.52
N ILE A 98 5.67 7.66 -2.40
CA ILE A 98 5.50 6.48 -1.57
C ILE A 98 6.64 6.43 -0.55
N GLU A 99 6.29 6.38 0.73
CA GLU A 99 7.23 6.35 1.85
C GLU A 99 6.98 5.14 2.74
N ALA A 100 8.04 4.39 3.07
CA ALA A 100 7.98 3.30 4.02
C ALA A 100 8.45 3.75 5.41
N TYR A 101 7.75 3.30 6.46
CA TYR A 101 8.13 3.52 7.86
C TYR A 101 9.24 2.55 8.29
N PRO A 102 10.03 2.92 9.32
CA PRO A 102 11.07 2.04 9.88
C PRO A 102 10.49 0.70 10.33
N GLY A 103 11.26 -0.38 10.18
CA GLY A 103 10.85 -1.73 10.55
C GLY A 103 9.93 -2.41 9.53
N THR A 104 9.66 -1.75 8.38
CA THR A 104 8.89 -2.35 7.30
C THR A 104 9.73 -3.39 6.56
N VAL A 105 9.16 -4.58 6.35
CA VAL A 105 9.72 -5.65 5.53
C VAL A 105 8.88 -5.80 4.27
N LEU A 106 9.56 -5.78 3.13
CA LEU A 106 8.94 -5.82 1.80
C LEU A 106 9.50 -6.98 0.97
N LEU A 107 8.66 -7.52 0.09
CA LEU A 107 9.10 -8.31 -1.05
C LEU A 107 8.89 -7.48 -2.32
N GLU A 108 9.94 -7.40 -3.12
CA GLU A 108 10.03 -6.56 -4.31
C GLU A 108 10.03 -7.43 -5.55
N LEU A 109 9.21 -7.06 -6.55
CA LEU A 109 9.21 -7.63 -7.89
C LEU A 109 9.37 -6.51 -8.90
N SER A 110 10.31 -6.66 -9.85
CA SER A 110 10.51 -5.66 -10.88
C SER A 110 9.31 -5.58 -11.84
N ARG A 111 9.05 -4.40 -12.40
CA ARG A 111 7.99 -4.19 -13.39
C ARG A 111 8.21 -5.01 -14.66
N LEU A 112 9.47 -5.23 -15.05
CA LEU A 112 9.83 -6.05 -16.21
C LEU A 112 9.51 -7.53 -15.95
N ASP A 113 9.93 -8.06 -14.79
CA ASP A 113 9.64 -9.45 -14.42
C ASP A 113 8.14 -9.70 -14.27
N LEU A 114 7.42 -8.73 -13.68
CA LEU A 114 5.96 -8.79 -13.61
C LEU A 114 5.33 -8.84 -15.00
N ALA A 115 5.81 -8.03 -15.96
CA ALA A 115 5.32 -8.05 -17.34
C ALA A 115 5.55 -9.41 -18.00
N LEU A 116 6.73 -10.03 -17.78
CA LEU A 116 7.02 -11.38 -18.28
C LEU A 116 6.12 -12.44 -17.65
N LEU A 117 5.84 -12.36 -16.35
CA LEU A 117 4.91 -13.26 -15.67
C LEU A 117 3.48 -13.13 -16.27
N ILE A 118 3.01 -11.90 -16.49
CA ILE A 118 1.70 -11.65 -17.11
C ILE A 118 1.63 -12.21 -18.53
N GLN A 119 2.70 -12.07 -19.29
CA GLN A 119 2.75 -12.57 -20.68
C GLN A 119 2.75 -14.10 -20.76
N ASN A 120 3.41 -14.78 -19.82
CA ASN A 120 3.64 -16.21 -19.88
C ASN A 120 2.63 -17.03 -19.05
N PHE A 121 1.89 -16.41 -18.14
CA PHE A 121 0.97 -17.10 -17.22
C PHE A 121 -0.37 -16.37 -17.14
N GLN A 122 -1.45 -17.08 -17.34
CA GLN A 122 -2.81 -16.53 -17.23
C GLN A 122 -3.09 -16.01 -15.82
N GLU A 123 -2.57 -16.69 -14.78
CA GLU A 123 -2.67 -16.26 -13.38
C GLU A 123 -2.15 -14.83 -13.18
N GLY A 124 -1.07 -14.45 -13.87
CA GLY A 124 -0.50 -13.11 -13.80
C GLY A 124 -1.51 -12.03 -14.18
N SER A 125 -2.23 -12.20 -15.27
CA SER A 125 -3.26 -11.26 -15.72
C SER A 125 -4.42 -11.18 -14.74
N VAL A 126 -4.91 -12.33 -14.25
CA VAL A 126 -6.01 -12.39 -13.27
C VAL A 126 -5.63 -11.72 -11.97
N LEU A 127 -4.41 -11.97 -11.47
CA LEU A 127 -3.88 -11.34 -10.26
C LEU A 127 -3.85 -9.82 -10.38
N ILE A 128 -3.35 -9.29 -11.49
CA ILE A 128 -3.25 -7.83 -11.68
C ILE A 128 -4.63 -7.18 -11.73
N GLU A 129 -5.58 -7.75 -12.48
CA GLU A 129 -6.95 -7.21 -12.53
C GLU A 129 -7.62 -7.29 -11.16
N THR A 130 -7.43 -8.37 -10.42
CA THR A 130 -7.97 -8.52 -9.05
C THR A 130 -7.35 -7.49 -8.10
N LEU A 131 -6.03 -7.25 -8.16
CA LEU A 131 -5.34 -6.24 -7.36
C LEU A 131 -5.82 -4.83 -7.68
N ARG A 132 -5.97 -4.49 -8.96
CA ARG A 132 -6.49 -3.18 -9.41
C ARG A 132 -7.91 -2.95 -8.90
N TYR A 133 -8.78 -3.94 -9.08
CA TYR A 133 -10.16 -3.88 -8.61
C TYR A 133 -10.24 -3.67 -7.09
N ARG A 134 -9.51 -4.48 -6.31
CA ARG A 134 -9.49 -4.37 -4.83
C ARG A 134 -8.95 -3.01 -4.37
N ASN A 135 -7.88 -2.52 -4.98
CA ASN A 135 -7.34 -1.20 -4.66
C ASN A 135 -8.37 -0.11 -4.94
N GLN A 136 -9.01 -0.12 -6.11
CA GLN A 136 -10.03 0.86 -6.48
C GLN A 136 -11.25 0.79 -5.54
N ALA A 137 -11.74 -0.40 -5.23
CA ALA A 137 -12.87 -0.60 -4.33
C ALA A 137 -12.56 -0.07 -2.91
N ALA A 138 -11.38 -0.38 -2.37
CA ALA A 138 -10.95 0.10 -1.06
C ALA A 138 -10.82 1.63 -1.01
N ARG A 139 -10.25 2.26 -2.05
CA ARG A 139 -10.15 3.73 -2.15
C ARG A 139 -11.53 4.38 -2.26
N SER A 140 -12.44 3.81 -3.04
CA SER A 140 -13.81 4.30 -3.16
C SER A 140 -14.56 4.21 -1.82
N ALA A 141 -14.42 3.09 -1.09
CA ALA A 141 -15.00 2.93 0.24
C ALA A 141 -14.45 3.96 1.23
N HIS A 142 -13.13 4.16 1.25
CA HIS A 142 -12.51 5.19 2.10
C HIS A 142 -13.00 6.59 1.78
N THR A 143 -13.10 6.94 0.49
CA THR A 143 -13.66 8.24 0.06
C THR A 143 -15.10 8.40 0.51
N SER A 144 -15.92 7.36 0.41
CA SER A 144 -17.30 7.36 0.92
C SER A 144 -17.35 7.58 2.43
N ASP A 145 -16.48 6.91 3.18
CA ASP A 145 -16.38 7.07 4.64
C ASP A 145 -15.97 8.50 5.04
N LEU A 146 -15.01 9.11 4.32
CA LEU A 146 -14.60 10.51 4.52
C LEU A 146 -15.76 11.52 4.37
N VAL A 147 -16.70 11.21 3.48
CA VAL A 147 -17.85 12.10 3.20
C VAL A 147 -19.00 11.84 4.18
N ASN A 148 -19.25 10.57 4.53
CA ASN A 148 -20.49 10.16 5.21
C ASN A 148 -20.34 9.97 6.72
N LEU A 149 -19.14 9.69 7.24
CA LEU A 149 -18.93 9.43 8.66
C LEU A 149 -18.48 10.68 9.42
N LYS A 150 -18.92 10.78 10.68
CA LYS A 150 -18.36 11.76 11.62
C LYS A 150 -16.92 11.36 11.99
N HIS A 151 -16.06 12.34 12.21
CA HIS A 151 -14.64 12.10 12.52
C HIS A 151 -14.42 11.12 13.68
N ALA A 152 -15.22 11.21 14.76
CA ALA A 152 -15.10 10.30 15.90
C ALA A 152 -15.42 8.84 15.53
N GLU A 153 -16.43 8.62 14.71
CA GLU A 153 -16.84 7.30 14.22
C GLU A 153 -15.78 6.73 13.29
N MET A 154 -15.28 7.56 12.36
CA MET A 154 -14.24 7.19 11.43
C MET A 154 -12.94 6.79 12.13
N VAL A 155 -12.48 7.57 13.13
CA VAL A 155 -11.30 7.24 13.93
C VAL A 155 -11.49 5.92 14.66
N ARG A 156 -12.65 5.72 15.33
CA ARG A 156 -12.94 4.49 16.07
C ARG A 156 -12.96 3.27 15.15
N ARG A 157 -13.68 3.35 14.02
CA ARG A 157 -13.76 2.26 13.04
C ARG A 157 -12.37 1.91 12.51
N TYR A 158 -11.62 2.91 12.03
CA TYR A 158 -10.30 2.69 11.45
C TYR A 158 -9.28 2.17 12.49
N TYR A 159 -9.37 2.61 13.75
CA TYR A 159 -8.55 2.08 14.83
C TYR A 159 -8.81 0.58 15.08
N HIS A 160 -10.07 0.16 15.12
CA HIS A 160 -10.41 -1.25 15.32
C HIS A 160 -9.94 -2.14 14.16
N GLU A 161 -10.05 -1.65 12.94
CA GLU A 161 -9.68 -2.41 11.74
C GLU A 161 -8.16 -2.39 11.48
N HIS A 162 -7.46 -1.31 11.82
CA HIS A 162 -6.07 -1.05 11.42
C HIS A 162 -5.17 -0.55 12.55
N LYS A 163 -5.14 -1.26 13.67
CA LYS A 163 -4.32 -0.89 14.86
C LYS A 163 -2.86 -0.61 14.53
N VAL A 164 -2.27 -1.34 13.59
CA VAL A 164 -0.87 -1.16 13.17
C VAL A 164 -0.57 0.28 12.70
N VAL A 165 -1.52 0.92 12.03
CA VAL A 165 -1.37 2.31 11.58
C VAL A 165 -1.21 3.24 12.78
N PHE A 166 -2.05 3.09 13.81
CA PHE A 166 -2.01 3.93 15.01
C PHE A 166 -0.78 3.69 15.90
N LEU A 167 -0.19 2.49 15.81
CA LEU A 167 1.03 2.15 16.55
C LEU A 167 2.30 2.60 15.83
N THR A 168 2.25 2.80 14.51
CA THR A 168 3.44 3.02 13.68
C THR A 168 3.48 4.42 13.07
N ALA A 169 2.34 4.91 12.56
CA ALA A 169 2.30 6.20 11.86
C ALA A 169 2.32 7.39 12.83
N ARG A 170 2.85 8.50 12.36
CA ARG A 170 2.78 9.76 13.09
C ARG A 170 1.33 10.25 13.17
N ALA A 171 0.95 10.82 14.29
CA ALA A 171 -0.42 11.32 14.51
C ALA A 171 -0.90 12.27 13.39
N LYS A 172 -0.01 13.14 12.89
CA LYS A 172 -0.30 14.03 11.76
C LYS A 172 -0.63 13.30 10.45
N ASP A 173 0.03 12.16 10.19
CA ASP A 173 -0.19 11.39 8.98
C ASP A 173 -1.54 10.67 9.03
N ILE A 174 -1.91 10.15 10.22
CA ILE A 174 -3.24 9.57 10.47
C ILE A 174 -4.33 10.66 10.36
N ALA A 175 -4.13 11.81 10.97
CA ALA A 175 -5.06 12.93 10.89
C ALA A 175 -5.30 13.35 9.44
N SER A 176 -4.23 13.50 8.67
CA SER A 176 -4.28 13.83 7.24
C SER A 176 -5.08 12.80 6.44
N PHE A 177 -4.83 11.50 6.66
CA PHE A 177 -5.53 10.41 6.00
C PHE A 177 -7.03 10.38 6.34
N LEU A 178 -7.38 10.64 7.60
CA LEU A 178 -8.78 10.66 8.07
C LEU A 178 -9.50 12.01 7.85
N GLY A 179 -8.88 12.95 7.14
CA GLY A 179 -9.46 14.27 6.87
C GLY A 179 -9.67 15.15 8.11
N ILE A 180 -8.87 14.91 9.18
CA ILE A 180 -8.95 15.60 10.45
C ILE A 180 -7.81 16.63 10.53
N LYS A 181 -8.06 17.80 11.12
CA LYS A 181 -6.98 18.77 11.41
C LYS A 181 -5.97 18.17 12.40
N ASP A 182 -4.67 18.39 12.17
CA ASP A 182 -3.57 17.78 12.93
C ASP A 182 -3.74 17.79 14.44
N ASN A 183 -4.16 18.92 15.02
CA ASN A 183 -4.38 19.06 16.45
C ASN A 183 -5.66 18.38 16.98
N GLY A 184 -6.53 17.90 16.08
CA GLY A 184 -7.80 17.27 16.43
C GLY A 184 -7.70 15.78 16.75
N ILE A 185 -6.71 15.07 16.19
CA ILE A 185 -6.62 13.61 16.28
C ILE A 185 -6.44 13.13 17.73
N HIS A 186 -5.64 13.82 18.54
CA HIS A 186 -5.37 13.45 19.94
C HIS A 186 -6.64 13.45 20.81
N ARG A 187 -7.64 14.28 20.50
CA ARG A 187 -8.92 14.30 21.21
C ARG A 187 -9.71 13.00 20.99
N PHE A 188 -9.62 12.46 19.79
CA PHE A 188 -10.32 11.19 19.44
C PHE A 188 -9.57 9.98 19.98
N LEU A 189 -8.23 10.01 20.00
CA LEU A 189 -7.42 8.90 20.50
C LEU A 189 -7.54 8.69 22.03
N ARG A 190 -7.84 9.74 22.82
CA ARG A 190 -8.05 9.63 24.28
C ARG A 190 -9.30 8.85 24.67
N GLY A 191 -10.21 8.62 23.75
CA GLY A 191 -11.47 7.89 23.96
C GLY A 191 -11.47 6.46 23.42
N LEU A 192 -10.30 5.95 22.96
CA LEU A 192 -10.08 4.59 22.49
C LEU A 192 -9.37 3.76 23.54
#